data_866aaf52a6a28bcbc922d809f3d672d3
#
_entry.id   866aaf52a6a28bcbc922d809f3d672d3
#
_cell.length_a   1.000
_cell.length_b   1.000
_cell.length_c   1.000
_cell.angle_alpha   90.00
_cell.angle_beta   90.00
_cell.angle_gamma   90.00
#
_symmetry.space_group_name_H-M   'P 1'
#
loop_
_entity.id
_entity.type
_entity.pdbx_description
1 polymer ?
#
loop_
_entity_poly.entity_id
_entity_poly.type
_entity_poly.pdbx_seq_one_letter_code
_entity_poly.pdbx_strand_id
1 'polypeptide(L)'
;MDTETTGMDIEAGNRLISIGCVEIVGRSITKRTFYKLIDPEREVEEGAAKVHGYTWDKLKGKPYFVDIVDDFLAFIKGSQLIIHNAGFDVAYLNMELARIGKGPVTDYCEGVLDTLPLAKSLRPGQRVSLDALCSAYGINNTDRTLHGALIDAKLLAQVYLAMTRGQETLDISAVDMKSLPAMPDVSKLRVVKASTEEEALHLKTLEAIDKESKGNLVWKTEDKTQAL
;
A
#
# COMPACT_ATOMS: atom_id res chain seq x y z
N MET A 1 3.45 6.64 6.28
CA MET A 1 4.07 7.74 7.03
C MET A 1 4.87 8.57 6.06
N ASP A 2 4.98 9.85 6.34
CA ASP A 2 5.78 10.80 5.57
C ASP A 2 6.27 11.93 6.50
N THR A 3 7.37 12.60 6.15
CA THR A 3 7.95 13.70 6.92
C THR A 3 8.31 14.88 6.03
N GLU A 4 8.32 16.10 6.62
CA GLU A 4 8.88 17.29 5.99
C GLU A 4 10.07 17.79 6.81
N THR A 5 11.00 18.45 6.13
CA THR A 5 12.27 18.88 6.71
C THR A 5 12.64 20.30 6.33
N THR A 6 13.58 20.91 7.03
CA THR A 6 14.10 22.25 6.69
C THR A 6 14.94 22.26 5.40
N GLY A 7 15.35 21.11 4.90
CA GLY A 7 16.19 20.93 3.71
C GLY A 7 16.55 19.46 3.52
N MET A 8 17.34 19.14 2.50
CA MET A 8 17.62 17.76 2.08
C MET A 8 18.85 17.16 2.75
N ASP A 9 19.77 17.96 3.25
CA ASP A 9 21.06 17.52 3.74
C ASP A 9 21.10 17.53 5.29
N ILE A 10 21.16 16.34 5.90
CA ILE A 10 21.25 16.16 7.36
C ILE A 10 22.56 16.74 7.89
N GLU A 11 23.68 16.61 7.16
CA GLU A 11 24.99 17.09 7.59
C GLU A 11 25.06 18.62 7.63
N ALA A 12 24.25 19.29 6.79
CA ALA A 12 24.04 20.74 6.87
C ALA A 12 23.22 21.16 8.11
N GLY A 13 22.87 20.23 8.97
CA GLY A 13 22.11 20.45 10.22
C GLY A 13 20.60 20.63 9.97
N ASN A 14 20.06 20.18 8.85
CA ASN A 14 18.62 20.23 8.60
C ASN A 14 17.84 19.38 9.59
N ARG A 15 16.60 19.77 9.87
CA ARG A 15 15.76 19.26 10.95
C ARG A 15 14.39 18.83 10.44
N LEU A 16 13.72 17.96 11.18
CA LEU A 16 12.31 17.65 10.97
C LEU A 16 11.42 18.86 11.29
N ILE A 17 10.43 19.11 10.45
CA ILE A 17 9.39 20.14 10.67
C ILE A 17 7.99 19.59 10.76
N SER A 18 7.75 18.40 10.23
CA SER A 18 6.47 17.71 10.46
C SER A 18 6.59 16.21 10.32
N ILE A 19 5.72 15.49 11.02
CA ILE A 19 5.52 14.04 10.90
C ILE A 19 4.04 13.78 10.67
N GLY A 20 3.71 13.02 9.61
CA GLY A 20 2.37 12.58 9.28
C GLY A 20 2.28 11.05 9.21
N CYS A 21 1.38 10.46 9.99
CA CYS A 21 1.11 9.03 9.94
C CYS A 21 -0.38 8.77 9.82
N VAL A 22 -0.70 7.71 9.08
CA VAL A 22 -2.07 7.19 8.92
C VAL A 22 -2.03 5.70 9.21
N GLU A 23 -2.95 5.22 10.03
CA GLU A 23 -3.02 3.81 10.38
C GLU A 23 -3.79 3.00 9.34
N ILE A 24 -3.25 1.82 9.01
CA ILE A 24 -3.90 0.81 8.18
C ILE A 24 -4.06 -0.45 9.03
N VAL A 25 -5.28 -0.97 9.14
CA VAL A 25 -5.59 -2.23 9.82
C VAL A 25 -6.45 -3.09 8.90
N GLY A 26 -6.07 -4.36 8.71
CA GLY A 26 -6.83 -5.29 7.86
C GLY A 26 -7.08 -4.74 6.45
N ARG A 27 -6.08 -4.08 5.85
CA ARG A 27 -6.14 -3.41 4.53
C ARG A 27 -7.16 -2.26 4.43
N SER A 28 -7.53 -1.67 5.55
CA SER A 28 -8.42 -0.52 5.61
C SER A 28 -7.74 0.65 6.30
N ILE A 29 -7.84 1.84 5.71
CA ILE A 29 -7.37 3.07 6.34
C ILE A 29 -8.32 3.42 7.47
N THR A 30 -7.81 3.50 8.69
CA THR A 30 -8.61 3.86 9.87
C THR A 30 -8.71 5.39 10.03
N LYS A 31 -9.47 5.83 11.03
CA LYS A 31 -9.54 7.25 11.40
C LYS A 31 -8.38 7.68 12.28
N ARG A 32 -7.54 6.76 12.75
CA ARG A 32 -6.42 7.04 13.64
C ARG A 32 -5.27 7.62 12.83
N THR A 33 -4.86 8.83 13.19
CA THR A 33 -3.77 9.55 12.52
C THR A 33 -2.87 10.20 13.56
N PHE A 34 -1.60 10.36 13.20
CA PHE A 34 -0.67 11.20 13.95
C PHE A 34 -0.21 12.33 13.03
N TYR A 35 -0.31 13.56 13.49
CA TYR A 35 0.21 14.71 12.77
C TYR A 35 0.69 15.77 13.75
N LYS A 36 1.96 16.17 13.61
CA LYS A 36 2.56 17.24 14.40
C LYS A 36 3.42 18.11 13.51
N LEU A 37 3.29 19.43 13.69
CA LEU A 37 4.29 20.41 13.26
C LEU A 37 5.29 20.59 14.38
N ILE A 38 6.56 20.79 14.01
CA ILE A 38 7.71 20.82 14.91
C ILE A 38 8.45 22.13 14.67
N ASP A 39 8.84 22.83 15.74
CA ASP A 39 9.78 23.95 15.67
C ASP A 39 11.18 23.39 15.42
N PRO A 40 11.80 23.64 14.27
CA PRO A 40 13.12 23.09 13.94
C PRO A 40 14.27 23.87 14.59
N GLU A 41 14.00 24.97 15.30
CA GLU A 41 14.99 25.88 15.89
C GLU A 41 15.97 26.48 14.87
N ARG A 42 15.56 26.52 13.60
CA ARG A 42 16.38 27.05 12.51
C ARG A 42 15.52 27.50 11.32
N GLU A 43 16.13 28.26 10.43
CA GLU A 43 15.52 28.65 9.17
C GLU A 43 15.26 27.46 8.26
N VAL A 44 14.17 27.55 7.50
CA VAL A 44 13.82 26.60 6.45
C VAL A 44 14.47 27.04 5.15
N GLU A 45 15.14 26.12 4.47
CA GLU A 45 15.74 26.41 3.17
C GLU A 45 14.66 26.80 2.15
N GLU A 46 14.96 27.77 1.30
CA GLU A 46 14.01 28.28 0.29
C GLU A 46 13.48 27.17 -0.62
N GLY A 47 14.33 26.20 -0.99
CA GLY A 47 13.96 25.04 -1.79
C GLY A 47 12.90 24.18 -1.10
N ALA A 48 13.07 23.89 0.19
CA ALA A 48 12.15 23.13 0.99
C ALA A 48 10.83 23.90 1.21
N ALA A 49 10.92 25.20 1.53
CA ALA A 49 9.76 26.05 1.71
C ALA A 49 8.88 26.15 0.44
N LYS A 50 9.47 26.09 -0.75
CA LYS A 50 8.70 26.04 -2.03
C LYS A 50 7.93 24.74 -2.20
N VAL A 51 8.40 23.63 -1.62
CA VAL A 51 7.79 22.32 -1.72
C VAL A 51 6.60 22.18 -0.77
N HIS A 52 6.78 22.45 0.52
CA HIS A 52 5.77 22.22 1.55
C HIS A 52 5.10 23.49 2.11
N GLY A 53 5.57 24.67 1.73
CA GLY A 53 4.95 25.96 2.07
C GLY A 53 5.16 26.43 3.52
N TYR A 54 5.99 25.75 4.31
CA TYR A 54 6.34 26.15 5.66
C TYR A 54 7.60 27.03 5.65
N THR A 55 7.54 28.10 6.42
CA THR A 55 8.67 28.97 6.77
C THR A 55 8.90 28.85 8.27
N TRP A 56 10.07 29.26 8.75
CA TRP A 56 10.33 29.22 10.19
C TRP A 56 9.34 30.05 10.99
N ASP A 57 8.91 31.22 10.48
CA ASP A 57 7.89 32.03 11.15
C ASP A 57 6.59 31.29 11.44
N LYS A 58 6.21 30.34 10.58
CA LYS A 58 5.02 29.50 10.77
C LYS A 58 5.26 28.35 11.77
N LEU A 59 6.51 27.94 11.93
CA LEU A 59 6.91 26.80 12.76
C LEU A 59 7.39 27.25 14.16
N LYS A 60 7.87 28.46 14.27
CA LYS A 60 8.34 29.05 15.52
C LYS A 60 7.23 29.02 16.58
N GLY A 61 7.58 28.48 17.77
CA GLY A 61 6.64 28.29 18.87
C GLY A 61 5.74 27.05 18.72
N LYS A 62 5.94 26.21 17.72
CA LYS A 62 5.39 24.84 17.73
C LYS A 62 6.15 24.00 18.75
N PRO A 63 5.63 22.81 19.16
CA PRO A 63 6.36 21.90 20.00
C PRO A 63 7.71 21.53 19.39
N TYR A 64 8.71 21.31 20.21
CA TYR A 64 9.99 20.73 19.79
C TYR A 64 9.82 19.22 19.57
N PHE A 65 10.79 18.59 18.87
CA PHE A 65 10.75 17.15 18.66
C PHE A 65 10.68 16.35 19.96
N VAL A 66 11.41 16.79 21.00
CA VAL A 66 11.40 16.17 22.32
C VAL A 66 10.02 16.18 22.99
N ASP A 67 9.19 17.17 22.69
CA ASP A 67 7.85 17.31 23.30
C ASP A 67 6.82 16.35 22.68
N ILE A 68 7.08 15.88 21.43
CA ILE A 68 6.11 15.07 20.68
C ILE A 68 6.57 13.63 20.49
N VAL A 69 7.80 13.32 20.78
CA VAL A 69 8.41 12.04 20.43
C VAL A 69 7.75 10.86 21.14
N ASP A 70 7.40 10.98 22.41
CA ASP A 70 6.80 9.87 23.15
C ASP A 70 5.40 9.53 22.61
N ASP A 71 4.61 10.53 22.23
CA ASP A 71 3.33 10.34 21.52
C ASP A 71 3.54 9.66 20.16
N PHE A 72 4.59 10.08 19.42
CA PHE A 72 4.93 9.48 18.14
C PHE A 72 5.33 8.00 18.30
N LEU A 73 6.24 7.71 19.22
CA LEU A 73 6.71 6.33 19.47
C LEU A 73 5.57 5.44 19.98
N ALA A 74 4.67 5.97 20.82
CA ALA A 74 3.47 5.25 21.24
C ALA A 74 2.51 4.96 20.08
N PHE A 75 2.42 5.88 19.09
CA PHE A 75 1.58 5.69 17.92
C PHE A 75 2.09 4.58 17.00
N ILE A 76 3.40 4.47 16.78
CA ILE A 76 4.01 3.50 15.86
C ILE A 76 4.29 2.14 16.52
N LYS A 77 4.16 2.03 17.84
CA LYS A 77 4.47 0.80 18.58
C LYS A 77 3.64 -0.39 18.08
N GLY A 78 4.34 -1.50 17.79
CA GLY A 78 3.70 -2.72 17.28
C GLY A 78 3.17 -2.60 15.85
N SER A 79 3.64 -1.60 15.09
CA SER A 79 3.25 -1.37 13.70
C SER A 79 4.46 -1.43 12.78
N GLN A 80 4.27 -1.88 11.54
CA GLN A 80 5.23 -1.70 10.47
C GLN A 80 5.08 -0.31 9.85
N LEU A 81 6.16 0.45 9.73
CA LEU A 81 6.16 1.74 9.05
C LEU A 81 6.21 1.54 7.54
N ILE A 82 5.25 2.10 6.82
CA ILE A 82 5.19 2.11 5.36
C ILE A 82 5.56 3.52 4.90
N ILE A 83 6.66 3.65 4.16
CA ILE A 83 7.25 4.93 3.75
C ILE A 83 7.66 4.83 2.28
N HIS A 84 7.58 5.93 1.54
CA HIS A 84 8.02 5.97 0.14
C HIS A 84 9.40 6.63 0.04
N ASN A 85 10.42 5.88 -0.37
CA ASN A 85 11.83 6.27 -0.29
C ASN A 85 12.29 6.42 1.17
N ALA A 86 12.04 5.39 1.95
CA ALA A 86 12.15 5.38 3.41
C ALA A 86 13.52 5.80 3.97
N GLY A 87 14.58 5.66 3.18
CA GLY A 87 15.94 6.03 3.62
C GLY A 87 16.04 7.48 4.08
N PHE A 88 15.31 8.39 3.45
CA PHE A 88 15.30 9.81 3.81
C PHE A 88 14.61 10.03 5.18
N ASP A 89 13.37 9.61 5.31
CA ASP A 89 12.58 9.84 6.54
C ASP A 89 13.20 9.15 7.76
N VAL A 90 13.66 7.91 7.58
CA VAL A 90 14.30 7.13 8.64
C VAL A 90 15.59 7.80 9.11
N ALA A 91 16.38 8.35 8.19
CA ALA A 91 17.62 9.04 8.55
C ALA A 91 17.34 10.29 9.42
N TYR A 92 16.34 11.10 9.04
CA TYR A 92 15.93 12.27 9.81
C TYR A 92 15.34 11.89 11.18
N LEU A 93 14.49 10.87 11.25
CA LEU A 93 13.96 10.37 12.52
C LEU A 93 15.06 9.87 13.43
N ASN A 94 16.00 9.10 12.91
CA ASN A 94 17.13 8.58 13.69
C ASN A 94 18.05 9.69 14.19
N MET A 95 18.29 10.70 13.36
CA MET A 95 19.08 11.87 13.76
C MET A 95 18.40 12.62 14.93
N GLU A 96 17.10 12.89 14.85
CA GLU A 96 16.36 13.56 15.91
C GLU A 96 16.28 12.71 17.19
N LEU A 97 16.06 11.40 17.06
CA LEU A 97 16.06 10.46 18.18
C LEU A 97 17.43 10.41 18.88
N ALA A 98 18.52 10.34 18.11
CA ALA A 98 19.88 10.33 18.66
C ALA A 98 20.20 11.61 19.44
N ARG A 99 19.71 12.79 18.97
CA ARG A 99 19.90 14.08 19.67
C ARG A 99 19.31 14.09 21.07
N ILE A 100 18.30 13.28 21.33
CA ILE A 100 17.63 13.16 22.64
C ILE A 100 17.99 11.86 23.37
N GLY A 101 19.06 11.16 22.91
CA GLY A 101 19.58 9.96 23.56
C GLY A 101 18.71 8.71 23.39
N LYS A 102 17.83 8.66 22.37
CA LYS A 102 17.03 7.48 22.05
C LYS A 102 17.69 6.66 20.94
N GLY A 103 17.38 5.37 20.87
CA GLY A 103 17.81 4.46 19.81
C GLY A 103 17.12 4.75 18.47
N PRO A 104 17.50 4.03 17.39
CA PRO A 104 16.91 4.21 16.08
C PRO A 104 15.41 3.89 16.07
N VAL A 105 14.66 4.48 15.12
CA VAL A 105 13.20 4.31 15.03
C VAL A 105 12.77 2.85 14.92
N THR A 106 13.63 2.00 14.37
CA THR A 106 13.40 0.55 14.25
C THR A 106 13.33 -0.19 15.59
N ASP A 107 13.82 0.39 16.67
CA ASP A 107 13.70 -0.19 18.02
C ASP A 107 12.28 -0.03 18.59
N TYR A 108 11.47 0.81 17.96
CA TYR A 108 10.13 1.19 18.44
C TYR A 108 8.97 0.72 17.55
N CYS A 109 9.29 0.11 16.40
CA CYS A 109 8.29 -0.42 15.46
C CYS A 109 8.66 -1.85 15.01
N GLU A 110 7.77 -2.54 14.33
CA GLU A 110 8.04 -3.91 13.84
C GLU A 110 8.91 -3.95 12.56
N GLY A 111 9.27 -2.78 12.04
CA GLY A 111 10.12 -2.65 10.86
C GLY A 111 9.67 -1.54 9.93
N VAL A 112 10.44 -1.35 8.87
CA VAL A 112 10.19 -0.32 7.85
C VAL A 112 10.03 -1.00 6.49
N LEU A 113 8.93 -0.73 5.82
CA LEU A 113 8.67 -1.11 4.42
C LEU A 113 8.88 0.12 3.53
N ASP A 114 9.91 0.08 2.69
CA ASP A 114 10.10 1.06 1.63
C ASP A 114 9.26 0.69 0.41
N THR A 115 8.30 1.54 0.06
CA THR A 115 7.43 1.29 -1.09
C THR A 115 8.07 1.66 -2.43
N LEU A 116 9.22 2.34 -2.46
CA LEU A 116 9.90 2.72 -3.70
C LEU A 116 10.45 1.49 -4.47
N PRO A 117 11.17 0.54 -3.84
CA PRO A 117 11.56 -0.71 -4.50
C PRO A 117 10.35 -1.54 -4.97
N LEU A 118 9.30 -1.62 -4.15
CA LEU A 118 8.06 -2.31 -4.52
C LEU A 118 7.43 -1.69 -5.76
N ALA A 119 7.29 -0.36 -5.80
CA ALA A 119 6.75 0.34 -6.95
C ALA A 119 7.60 0.12 -8.22
N LYS A 120 8.93 0.13 -8.11
CA LYS A 120 9.84 -0.15 -9.23
C LYS A 120 9.66 -1.57 -9.76
N SER A 121 9.46 -2.56 -8.90
CA SER A 121 9.23 -3.95 -9.31
C SER A 121 7.88 -4.15 -10.02
N LEU A 122 6.84 -3.47 -9.56
CA LEU A 122 5.50 -3.54 -10.16
C LEU A 122 5.37 -2.72 -11.46
N ARG A 123 6.21 -1.69 -11.63
CA ARG A 123 6.15 -0.74 -12.75
C ARG A 123 7.54 -0.49 -13.36
N PRO A 124 8.19 -1.53 -13.92
CA PRO A 124 9.53 -1.40 -14.46
C PRO A 124 9.58 -0.36 -15.59
N GLY A 125 10.60 0.51 -15.55
CA GLY A 125 10.80 1.57 -16.55
C GLY A 125 9.84 2.76 -16.47
N GLN A 126 8.91 2.79 -15.50
CA GLN A 126 7.95 3.88 -15.33
C GLN A 126 8.35 4.80 -14.17
N ARG A 127 7.77 6.01 -14.17
CA ARG A 127 7.94 6.94 -13.05
C ARG A 127 7.19 6.40 -11.82
N VAL A 128 7.86 6.41 -10.68
CA VAL A 128 7.33 5.86 -9.41
C VAL A 128 7.36 6.88 -8.26
N SER A 129 7.37 8.20 -8.58
CA SER A 129 7.09 9.21 -7.54
C SER A 129 5.66 9.06 -7.02
N LEU A 130 5.36 9.56 -5.82
CA LEU A 130 4.03 9.46 -5.22
C LEU A 130 2.94 10.00 -6.16
N ASP A 131 3.16 11.15 -6.81
CA ASP A 131 2.24 11.71 -7.81
C ASP A 131 2.06 10.83 -9.04
N ALA A 132 3.15 10.24 -9.54
CA ALA A 132 3.07 9.33 -10.67
C ALA A 132 2.30 8.05 -10.31
N LEU A 133 2.46 7.57 -9.08
CA LEU A 133 1.70 6.42 -8.57
C LEU A 133 0.23 6.77 -8.34
N CYS A 134 -0.10 7.93 -7.78
CA CYS A 134 -1.47 8.40 -7.67
C CYS A 134 -2.17 8.42 -9.03
N SER A 135 -1.52 9.04 -10.03
CA SER A 135 -2.05 9.06 -11.40
C SER A 135 -2.23 7.67 -11.99
N ALA A 136 -1.27 6.79 -11.77
CA ALA A 136 -1.28 5.43 -12.31
C ALA A 136 -2.37 4.53 -11.71
N TYR A 137 -2.72 4.75 -10.44
CA TYR A 137 -3.74 3.99 -9.72
C TYR A 137 -5.09 4.71 -9.60
N GLY A 138 -5.27 5.85 -10.28
CA GLY A 138 -6.51 6.62 -10.27
C GLY A 138 -6.86 7.23 -8.92
N ILE A 139 -5.83 7.55 -8.12
CA ILE A 139 -5.99 8.18 -6.81
C ILE A 139 -5.98 9.69 -7.00
N ASN A 140 -7.04 10.35 -6.52
CA ASN A 140 -7.17 11.80 -6.64
C ASN A 140 -6.18 12.50 -5.69
N ASN A 141 -5.28 13.31 -6.25
CA ASN A 141 -4.32 14.15 -5.55
C ASN A 141 -4.48 15.65 -5.89
N THR A 142 -5.62 16.07 -6.44
CA THR A 142 -5.85 17.48 -6.88
C THR A 142 -5.82 18.46 -5.72
N ASP A 143 -6.16 18.04 -4.51
CA ASP A 143 -6.13 18.89 -3.30
C ASP A 143 -4.70 19.08 -2.75
N ARG A 144 -3.72 18.38 -3.32
CA ARG A 144 -2.30 18.49 -2.97
C ARG A 144 -1.65 19.65 -3.72
N THR A 145 -1.94 20.87 -3.32
CA THR A 145 -1.30 22.07 -3.89
C THR A 145 0.15 22.25 -3.42
N LEU A 146 0.43 21.80 -2.20
CA LEU A 146 1.76 21.75 -1.59
C LEU A 146 1.95 20.38 -0.94
N HIS A 147 3.19 19.97 -0.76
CA HIS A 147 3.51 18.79 0.03
C HIS A 147 3.13 19.00 1.49
N GLY A 148 2.70 17.93 2.14
CA GLY A 148 2.38 17.98 3.55
C GLY A 148 2.31 16.59 4.15
N ALA A 149 3.11 16.33 5.18
CA ALA A 149 3.34 14.99 5.71
C ALA A 149 2.06 14.17 5.94
N LEU A 150 0.97 14.76 6.45
CA LEU A 150 -0.27 14.00 6.64
C LEU A 150 -1.02 13.73 5.33
N ILE A 151 -1.00 14.67 4.37
CA ILE A 151 -1.63 14.49 3.06
C ILE A 151 -0.89 13.41 2.30
N ASP A 152 0.43 13.48 2.28
CA ASP A 152 1.30 12.53 1.59
C ASP A 152 1.23 11.14 2.21
N ALA A 153 1.17 11.03 3.53
CA ALA A 153 0.91 9.77 4.22
C ALA A 153 -0.47 9.16 3.86
N LYS A 154 -1.53 9.99 3.69
CA LYS A 154 -2.85 9.51 3.23
C LYS A 154 -2.81 9.01 1.80
N LEU A 155 -2.18 9.76 0.90
CA LEU A 155 -2.01 9.35 -0.51
C LEU A 155 -1.18 8.08 -0.60
N LEU A 156 -0.07 8.00 0.15
CA LEU A 156 0.76 6.81 0.22
C LEU A 156 -0.01 5.58 0.72
N ALA A 157 -0.87 5.75 1.73
CA ALA A 157 -1.70 4.65 2.23
C ALA A 157 -2.63 4.11 1.13
N GLN A 158 -3.27 4.98 0.33
CA GLN A 158 -4.13 4.57 -0.79
C GLN A 158 -3.31 3.90 -1.90
N VAL A 159 -2.15 4.48 -2.26
CA VAL A 159 -1.22 3.92 -3.26
C VAL A 159 -0.74 2.54 -2.83
N TYR A 160 -0.32 2.38 -1.58
CA TYR A 160 0.13 1.09 -1.04
C TYR A 160 -0.96 0.02 -1.12
N LEU A 161 -2.17 0.35 -0.71
CA LEU A 161 -3.32 -0.56 -0.79
C LEU A 161 -3.66 -0.91 -2.26
N ALA A 162 -3.52 0.03 -3.19
CA ALA A 162 -3.73 -0.22 -4.61
C ALA A 162 -2.62 -1.09 -5.21
N MET A 163 -1.35 -0.80 -4.92
CA MET A 163 -0.19 -1.59 -5.38
C MET A 163 -0.23 -3.05 -4.92
N THR A 164 -0.72 -3.28 -3.71
CA THR A 164 -0.80 -4.61 -3.10
C THR A 164 -2.17 -5.28 -3.29
N ARG A 165 -3.10 -4.65 -4.03
CA ARG A 165 -4.38 -5.23 -4.40
C ARG A 165 -4.13 -6.34 -5.43
N GLY A 166 -4.35 -7.58 -5.06
CA GLY A 166 -4.07 -8.76 -5.91
C GLY A 166 -2.90 -9.61 -5.44
N GLN A 167 -2.12 -9.17 -4.44
CA GLN A 167 -1.27 -10.05 -3.65
C GLN A 167 -2.05 -10.73 -2.50
N GLU A 168 -3.32 -11.03 -2.70
CA GLU A 168 -3.90 -12.17 -2.00
C GLU A 168 -3.28 -13.42 -2.65
N THR A 169 -2.01 -13.68 -2.37
CA THR A 169 -1.53 -15.04 -2.43
C THR A 169 -2.47 -15.80 -1.50
N LEU A 170 -3.23 -16.71 -2.08
CA LEU A 170 -3.71 -17.87 -1.34
C LEU A 170 -2.44 -18.44 -0.71
N ASP A 171 -2.16 -18.04 0.53
CA ASP A 171 -1.10 -18.64 1.32
C ASP A 171 -1.60 -20.05 1.72
N ILE A 172 -1.57 -20.95 0.74
CA ILE A 172 -1.95 -22.35 0.88
C ILE A 172 -1.03 -23.02 1.90
N SER A 173 0.14 -22.41 2.18
CA SER A 173 1.08 -22.91 3.19
C SER A 173 0.60 -22.62 4.64
N ALA A 174 -0.30 -21.66 4.87
CA ALA A 174 -0.87 -21.37 6.18
C ALA A 174 -2.15 -22.16 6.49
N VAL A 175 -2.70 -22.88 5.52
CA VAL A 175 -3.81 -23.79 5.79
C VAL A 175 -3.22 -25.05 6.42
N ASP A 176 -3.35 -25.16 7.75
CA ASP A 176 -3.07 -26.40 8.46
C ASP A 176 -3.95 -27.49 7.82
N MET A 177 -3.32 -28.37 7.02
CA MET A 177 -4.00 -29.48 6.32
C MET A 177 -4.79 -30.37 7.29
N LYS A 178 -4.53 -30.30 8.60
CA LYS A 178 -5.27 -31.02 9.65
C LYS A 178 -6.58 -30.33 10.05
N SER A 179 -6.76 -29.06 9.69
CA SER A 179 -7.98 -28.28 10.00
C SER A 179 -8.98 -28.20 8.83
N LEU A 180 -8.64 -28.75 7.67
CA LEU A 180 -9.60 -28.85 6.58
C LEU A 180 -10.71 -29.83 6.96
N PRO A 181 -12.00 -29.44 6.83
CA PRO A 181 -13.08 -30.40 6.99
C PRO A 181 -12.84 -31.56 6.02
N ALA A 182 -13.06 -32.78 6.50
CA ALA A 182 -12.91 -33.98 5.66
C ALA A 182 -13.63 -33.71 4.32
N MET A 183 -12.94 -34.04 3.20
CA MET A 183 -13.56 -33.88 1.88
C MET A 183 -14.91 -34.58 1.88
N PRO A 184 -15.97 -33.92 1.40
CA PRO A 184 -17.28 -34.58 1.36
C PRO A 184 -17.17 -35.86 0.51
N ASP A 185 -17.80 -36.91 0.98
CA ASP A 185 -17.87 -38.19 0.28
C ASP A 185 -18.51 -37.94 -1.10
N VAL A 186 -17.67 -37.92 -2.13
CA VAL A 186 -18.11 -37.63 -3.50
C VAL A 186 -19.14 -38.63 -4.02
N SER A 187 -19.20 -39.84 -3.44
CA SER A 187 -20.21 -40.84 -3.78
C SER A 187 -21.62 -40.45 -3.36
N LYS A 188 -21.74 -39.50 -2.42
CA LYS A 188 -23.03 -38.96 -1.92
C LYS A 188 -23.46 -37.67 -2.61
N LEU A 189 -22.64 -37.12 -3.49
CA LEU A 189 -23.01 -35.93 -4.23
C LEU A 189 -24.07 -36.30 -5.30
N ARG A 190 -25.20 -35.59 -5.25
CA ARG A 190 -26.23 -35.73 -6.27
C ARG A 190 -25.78 -35.05 -7.56
N VAL A 191 -25.46 -35.83 -8.57
CA VAL A 191 -25.22 -35.31 -9.92
C VAL A 191 -26.56 -34.96 -10.56
N VAL A 192 -26.79 -33.68 -10.80
CA VAL A 192 -27.94 -33.20 -11.57
C VAL A 192 -27.57 -33.33 -13.05
N LYS A 193 -28.27 -34.19 -13.76
CA LYS A 193 -28.12 -34.32 -15.24
C LYS A 193 -28.98 -33.28 -15.92
N ALA A 194 -28.51 -32.77 -17.04
CA ALA A 194 -29.32 -31.90 -17.88
C ALA A 194 -30.61 -32.61 -18.33
N SER A 195 -31.68 -31.88 -18.46
CA SER A 195 -32.91 -32.37 -19.04
C SER A 195 -32.78 -32.57 -20.57
N THR A 196 -33.63 -33.38 -21.13
CA THR A 196 -33.66 -33.57 -22.60
C THR A 196 -33.90 -32.27 -23.38
N GLU A 197 -34.62 -31.34 -22.80
CA GLU A 197 -34.85 -30.01 -23.38
C GLU A 197 -33.58 -29.16 -23.34
N GLU A 198 -32.84 -29.19 -22.24
CA GLU A 198 -31.57 -28.47 -22.10
C GLU A 198 -30.52 -29.04 -23.04
N GLU A 199 -30.43 -30.37 -23.19
CA GLU A 199 -29.53 -31.01 -24.14
C GLU A 199 -29.83 -30.65 -25.57
N ALA A 200 -31.12 -30.63 -25.95
CA ALA A 200 -31.57 -30.24 -27.28
C ALA A 200 -31.25 -28.76 -27.58
N LEU A 201 -31.47 -27.88 -26.63
CA LEU A 201 -31.13 -26.45 -26.74
C LEU A 201 -29.62 -26.25 -26.87
N HIS A 202 -28.83 -26.99 -26.12
CA HIS A 202 -27.37 -26.96 -26.17
C HIS A 202 -26.87 -27.37 -27.56
N LEU A 203 -27.34 -28.48 -28.11
CA LEU A 203 -26.96 -28.94 -29.46
C LEU A 203 -27.31 -27.89 -30.52
N LYS A 204 -28.51 -27.32 -30.45
CA LYS A 204 -28.96 -26.27 -31.39
C LYS A 204 -28.05 -25.01 -31.30
N THR A 205 -27.60 -24.67 -30.09
CA THR A 205 -26.68 -23.56 -29.89
C THR A 205 -25.29 -23.86 -30.47
N LEU A 206 -24.80 -25.09 -30.30
CA LEU A 206 -23.50 -25.51 -30.88
C LEU A 206 -23.56 -25.50 -32.43
N GLU A 207 -24.68 -25.93 -33.05
CA GLU A 207 -24.87 -25.86 -34.50
C GLU A 207 -24.83 -24.42 -35.01
N ALA A 208 -25.48 -23.48 -34.28
CA ALA A 208 -25.46 -22.06 -34.64
C ALA A 208 -24.03 -21.47 -34.55
N ILE A 209 -23.28 -21.79 -33.50
CA ILE A 209 -21.89 -21.35 -33.31
C ILE A 209 -20.99 -21.95 -34.40
N ASP A 210 -21.16 -23.23 -34.74
CA ASP A 210 -20.38 -23.89 -35.80
C ASP A 210 -20.59 -23.23 -37.15
N LYS A 211 -21.82 -22.89 -37.45
CA LYS A 211 -22.17 -22.16 -38.66
C LYS A 211 -21.54 -20.77 -38.73
N GLU A 212 -21.59 -20.01 -37.66
CA GLU A 212 -20.99 -18.68 -37.59
C GLU A 212 -19.46 -18.72 -37.61
N SER A 213 -18.86 -19.70 -36.94
CA SER A 213 -17.39 -19.92 -36.89
C SER A 213 -16.85 -20.56 -38.16
N LYS A 214 -17.67 -20.86 -39.16
CA LYS A 214 -17.29 -21.54 -40.41
C LYS A 214 -16.59 -22.88 -40.16
N GLY A 215 -17.08 -23.67 -39.23
CA GLY A 215 -16.56 -25.00 -38.89
C GLY A 215 -15.41 -25.01 -37.92
N ASN A 216 -15.06 -23.86 -37.27
CA ASN A 216 -14.01 -23.76 -36.26
C ASN A 216 -14.56 -23.85 -34.82
N LEU A 217 -15.53 -24.73 -34.61
CA LEU A 217 -16.10 -24.97 -33.28
C LEU A 217 -15.03 -25.60 -32.35
N VAL A 218 -14.69 -24.93 -31.25
CA VAL A 218 -13.72 -25.41 -30.26
C VAL A 218 -14.27 -26.56 -29.43
N TRP A 219 -15.58 -26.57 -29.17
CA TRP A 219 -16.29 -27.67 -28.48
C TRP A 219 -16.88 -28.64 -29.48
N LYS A 220 -16.07 -29.58 -29.91
CA LYS A 220 -16.60 -30.75 -30.62
C LYS A 220 -17.11 -31.72 -29.56
N THR A 221 -18.31 -32.27 -29.76
CA THR A 221 -18.82 -33.38 -28.95
C THR A 221 -17.82 -34.51 -29.05
N GLU A 222 -17.05 -34.75 -27.99
CA GLU A 222 -16.17 -35.94 -27.90
C GLU A 222 -17.09 -37.16 -27.93
N ASP A 223 -16.75 -38.10 -28.83
CA ASP A 223 -17.39 -39.41 -28.89
C ASP A 223 -17.40 -40.08 -27.54
N LYS A 224 -18.55 -40.64 -27.19
CA LYS A 224 -18.80 -41.46 -26.01
C LYS A 224 -18.01 -42.77 -26.10
N THR A 225 -16.66 -42.72 -26.03
CA THR A 225 -15.85 -43.94 -25.95
C THR A 225 -14.61 -43.69 -25.11
N GLN A 226 -14.83 -43.52 -23.80
CA GLN A 226 -13.87 -43.89 -22.74
C GLN A 226 -14.56 -43.75 -21.37
N ALA A 227 -15.45 -44.68 -21.09
CA ALA A 227 -15.83 -45.03 -19.73
C ALA A 227 -15.27 -46.43 -19.46
N LEU A 228 -14.16 -46.46 -18.74
CA LEU A 228 -13.72 -47.64 -17.98
C LEU A 228 -13.07 -47.15 -16.69
#